data_31ff01d1805365d4d3a85d07526b40b1
#
_entry.id   31ff01d1805365d4d3a85d07526b40b1
#
_cell.length_a   1.000
_cell.length_b   1.000
_cell.length_c   1.000
_cell.angle_alpha   90.00
_cell.angle_beta   90.00
_cell.angle_gamma   90.00
#
_symmetry.space_group_name_H-M   'P 1'
#
loop_
_entity.id
_entity.type
_entity.pdbx_description
1 polymer ?
#
loop_
_entity_poly.entity_id
_entity_poly.type
_entity_poly.pdbx_seq_one_letter_code
_entity_poly.pdbx_strand_id
1 'polypeptide(L)'
;MDIKPREAPPSHVTTAEVVAWVGERLRSRGERMTRSRTAVITALGDHGGHLTADDIYRAVSAADPSIHLSSVYRALDALAHLGVVQHVHLGHGAASYHLSAV
;
A
#
# COMPACT_ATOMS: atom_id res chain seq x y z
N MET A 1 10.03 -10.47 -28.90
CA MET A 1 9.01 -10.71 -27.88
C MET A 1 8.56 -9.40 -27.27
N ASP A 2 7.28 -9.17 -27.31
CA ASP A 2 6.73 -7.94 -26.77
C ASP A 2 6.67 -8.01 -25.25
N ILE A 3 7.34 -7.08 -24.62
CA ILE A 3 7.26 -6.97 -23.17
C ILE A 3 6.37 -5.78 -22.89
N LYS A 4 5.18 -6.05 -22.44
CA LYS A 4 4.26 -4.99 -22.05
C LYS A 4 4.65 -4.46 -20.68
N PRO A 5 4.60 -3.14 -20.47
CA PRO A 5 4.75 -2.60 -19.12
C PRO A 5 3.69 -3.23 -18.22
N ARG A 6 4.11 -3.61 -17.06
CA ARG A 6 3.21 -4.22 -16.10
C ARG A 6 2.36 -3.14 -15.45
N GLU A 7 1.06 -3.18 -15.65
CA GLU A 7 0.15 -2.24 -15.00
C GLU A 7 -0.21 -2.68 -13.59
N ALA A 8 -0.16 -3.98 -13.34
CA ALA A 8 -0.43 -4.55 -12.03
C ALA A 8 0.44 -5.79 -11.85
N PRO A 9 0.86 -6.13 -10.64
CA PRO A 9 1.61 -7.35 -10.40
C PRO A 9 0.70 -8.56 -10.57
N PRO A 10 1.27 -9.73 -10.89
CA PRO A 10 0.50 -10.99 -10.88
C PRO A 10 -0.08 -11.25 -9.50
N SER A 11 -1.17 -12.01 -9.44
CA SER A 11 -1.92 -12.23 -8.21
C SER A 11 -1.16 -13.03 -7.13
N HIS A 12 -0.05 -13.65 -7.48
CA HIS A 12 0.71 -14.47 -6.54
C HIS A 12 2.14 -13.99 -6.35
N VAL A 13 2.37 -12.67 -6.46
CA VAL A 13 3.67 -12.09 -6.19
C VAL A 13 3.92 -11.97 -4.70
N THR A 14 5.18 -11.89 -4.35
CA THR A 14 5.58 -11.64 -2.97
C THR A 14 5.35 -10.18 -2.61
N THR A 15 5.29 -9.89 -1.30
CA THR A 15 5.19 -8.51 -0.83
C THR A 15 6.37 -7.67 -1.31
N ALA A 16 7.57 -8.23 -1.31
CA ALA A 16 8.76 -7.51 -1.80
C ALA A 16 8.61 -7.11 -3.26
N GLU A 17 8.04 -7.98 -4.08
CA GLU A 17 7.79 -7.67 -5.49
C GLU A 17 6.74 -6.59 -5.65
N VAL A 18 5.71 -6.58 -4.82
CA VAL A 18 4.71 -5.52 -4.82
C VAL A 18 5.35 -4.19 -4.46
N VAL A 19 6.19 -4.16 -3.42
CA VAL A 19 6.90 -2.95 -3.02
C VAL A 19 7.75 -2.42 -4.17
N ALA A 20 8.47 -3.28 -4.87
CA ALA A 20 9.30 -2.89 -6.00
C ALA A 20 8.45 -2.32 -7.14
N TRP A 21 7.34 -2.97 -7.45
CA TRP A 21 6.42 -2.51 -8.49
C TRP A 21 5.85 -1.13 -8.16
N VAL A 22 5.44 -0.92 -6.91
CA VAL A 22 4.92 0.37 -6.46
C VAL A 22 6.01 1.44 -6.54
N GLY A 23 7.24 1.11 -6.16
CA GLY A 23 8.37 2.03 -6.26
C GLY A 23 8.59 2.53 -7.68
N GLU A 24 8.50 1.64 -8.65
CA GLU A 24 8.63 2.02 -10.07
C GLU A 24 7.48 2.93 -10.50
N ARG A 25 6.26 2.62 -10.07
CA ARG A 25 5.10 3.41 -10.40
C ARG A 25 5.19 4.81 -9.80
N LEU A 26 5.68 4.92 -8.58
CA LEU A 26 5.92 6.22 -7.94
C LEU A 26 6.93 7.04 -8.72
N ARG A 27 8.06 6.42 -9.09
CA ARG A 27 9.10 7.12 -9.85
C ARG A 27 8.60 7.62 -11.20
N SER A 28 7.74 6.84 -11.86
CA SER A 28 7.18 7.24 -13.14
C SER A 28 6.30 8.48 -13.03
N ARG A 29 5.87 8.83 -11.82
CA ARG A 29 5.06 10.00 -11.56
C ARG A 29 5.82 11.12 -10.84
N GLY A 30 7.14 11.02 -10.77
CA GLY A 30 7.96 12.00 -10.09
C GLY A 30 7.89 11.91 -8.58
N GLU A 31 7.36 10.81 -8.05
CA GLU A 31 7.28 10.54 -6.62
C GLU A 31 8.40 9.59 -6.22
N ARG A 32 8.55 9.38 -4.93
CA ARG A 32 9.53 8.41 -4.44
C ARG A 32 8.94 7.58 -3.32
N MET A 33 9.51 6.40 -3.14
CA MET A 33 9.16 5.55 -2.03
C MET A 33 9.68 6.18 -0.73
N THR A 34 8.85 6.18 0.30
CA THR A 34 9.24 6.61 1.63
C THR A 34 9.13 5.43 2.58
N ARG A 35 9.73 5.57 3.76
CA ARG A 35 9.64 4.56 4.80
C ARG A 35 8.19 4.26 5.17
N SER A 36 7.37 5.29 5.31
CA SER A 36 5.95 5.12 5.67
C SER A 36 5.17 4.42 4.56
N ARG A 37 5.41 4.79 3.30
CA ARG A 37 4.74 4.15 2.17
C ARG A 37 5.12 2.68 2.05
N THR A 38 6.42 2.37 2.20
CA THR A 38 6.88 0.99 2.21
C THR A 38 6.22 0.19 3.32
N ALA A 39 6.16 0.75 4.52
CA ALA A 39 5.56 0.06 5.67
C ALA A 39 4.08 -0.23 5.46
N VAL A 40 3.34 0.73 4.92
CA VAL A 40 1.90 0.57 4.63
C VAL A 40 1.68 -0.53 3.60
N ILE A 41 2.43 -0.51 2.51
CA ILE A 41 2.30 -1.52 1.46
C ILE A 41 2.67 -2.89 2.00
N THR A 42 3.72 -2.98 2.80
CA THR A 42 4.13 -4.24 3.43
C THR A 42 3.03 -4.79 4.32
N ALA A 43 2.42 -3.94 5.14
CA ALA A 43 1.32 -4.36 6.00
C ALA A 43 0.15 -4.91 5.19
N LEU A 44 -0.25 -4.21 4.14
CA LEU A 44 -1.34 -4.65 3.28
C LEU A 44 -1.00 -5.93 2.52
N GLY A 45 0.22 -6.04 2.03
CA GLY A 45 0.65 -7.22 1.29
C GLY A 45 0.79 -8.46 2.18
N ASP A 46 1.35 -8.30 3.36
CA ASP A 46 1.59 -9.43 4.27
C ASP A 46 0.31 -9.97 4.91
N HIS A 47 -0.62 -9.09 5.24
CA HIS A 47 -1.84 -9.51 5.91
C HIS A 47 -2.96 -9.88 4.92
N GLY A 48 -2.87 -9.39 3.70
CA GLY A 48 -3.88 -9.67 2.68
C GLY A 48 -5.25 -9.08 3.03
N GLY A 49 -6.17 -9.12 2.08
CA GLY A 49 -7.53 -8.69 2.33
C GLY A 49 -7.65 -7.22 2.66
N HIS A 50 -8.67 -6.90 3.47
CA HIS A 50 -9.01 -5.54 3.82
C HIS A 50 -8.58 -5.24 5.25
N LEU A 51 -7.87 -4.15 5.45
CA LEU A 51 -7.44 -3.68 6.77
C LEU A 51 -7.94 -2.26 6.99
N THR A 52 -8.38 -1.97 8.20
CA THR A 52 -8.66 -0.58 8.57
C THR A 52 -7.35 0.17 8.78
N ALA A 53 -7.41 1.50 8.84
CA ALA A 53 -6.22 2.30 9.13
C ALA A 53 -5.62 1.93 10.49
N ASP A 54 -6.46 1.61 11.48
CA ASP A 54 -5.97 1.17 12.79
C ASP A 54 -5.23 -0.17 12.70
N ASP A 55 -5.75 -1.11 11.92
CA ASP A 55 -5.08 -2.39 11.70
C ASP A 55 -3.74 -2.20 11.04
N ILE A 56 -3.70 -1.34 10.03
CA ILE A 56 -2.45 -1.02 9.31
C ILE A 56 -1.46 -0.38 10.27
N TYR A 57 -1.92 0.57 11.08
CA TYR A 57 -1.05 1.24 12.05
C TYR A 57 -0.47 0.26 13.06
N ARG A 58 -1.27 -0.69 13.56
CA ARG A 58 -0.77 -1.70 14.49
C ARG A 58 0.34 -2.53 13.86
N ALA A 59 0.14 -2.97 12.61
CA ALA A 59 1.14 -3.75 11.91
C ALA A 59 2.41 -2.93 11.64
N VAL A 60 2.24 -1.68 11.23
CA VAL A 60 3.36 -0.77 10.96
C VAL A 60 4.12 -0.48 12.25
N SER A 61 3.42 -0.18 13.34
CA SER A 61 4.04 0.12 14.63
C SER A 61 4.80 -1.05 15.22
N ALA A 62 4.30 -2.27 15.00
CA ALA A 62 4.99 -3.46 15.46
C ALA A 62 6.34 -3.62 14.77
N ALA A 63 6.42 -3.25 13.50
CA ALA A 63 7.67 -3.34 12.73
C ALA A 63 8.57 -2.11 12.91
N ASP A 64 7.97 -0.93 13.02
CA ASP A 64 8.72 0.33 13.14
C ASP A 64 7.96 1.32 14.01
N PRO A 65 8.23 1.32 15.33
CA PRO A 65 7.53 2.21 16.27
C PRO A 65 7.75 3.69 16.01
N SER A 66 8.72 4.06 15.18
CA SER A 66 9.00 5.47 14.90
C SER A 66 8.00 6.08 13.92
N ILE A 67 7.19 5.26 13.24
CA ILE A 67 6.21 5.76 12.28
C ILE A 67 4.93 6.12 13.03
N HIS A 68 4.53 7.38 12.92
CA HIS A 68 3.35 7.88 13.60
C HIS A 68 2.08 7.61 12.79
N LEU A 69 0.94 7.60 13.48
CA LEU A 69 -0.36 7.39 12.86
C LEU A 69 -0.63 8.39 11.73
N SER A 70 -0.26 9.65 11.93
CA SER A 70 -0.43 10.67 10.89
C SER A 70 0.34 10.33 9.61
N SER A 71 1.51 9.73 9.75
CA SER A 71 2.31 9.31 8.59
C SER A 71 1.64 8.16 7.86
N VAL A 72 0.98 7.26 8.59
CA VAL A 72 0.20 6.17 7.98
C VAL A 72 -0.95 6.74 7.16
N TYR A 73 -1.70 7.68 7.70
CA TYR A 73 -2.80 8.31 6.97
C TYR A 73 -2.32 9.04 5.72
N ARG A 74 -1.22 9.79 5.81
CA ARG A 74 -0.65 10.47 4.66
C ARG A 74 -0.20 9.50 3.58
N ALA A 75 0.41 8.38 4.00
CA ALA A 75 0.83 7.35 3.06
C ALA A 75 -0.37 6.73 2.36
N LEU A 76 -1.43 6.41 3.11
CA LEU A 76 -2.65 5.86 2.54
C LEU A 76 -3.28 6.82 1.53
N ASP A 77 -3.36 8.10 1.87
CA ASP A 77 -3.91 9.11 0.96
C ASP A 77 -3.09 9.21 -0.33
N ALA A 78 -1.78 9.25 -0.22
CA ALA A 78 -0.91 9.34 -1.39
C ALA A 78 -1.03 8.11 -2.27
N LEU A 79 -1.04 6.92 -1.66
CA LEU A 79 -1.13 5.67 -2.40
C LEU A 79 -2.51 5.49 -3.04
N ALA A 80 -3.56 5.95 -2.37
CA ALA A 80 -4.91 5.94 -2.94
C ALA A 80 -5.00 6.87 -4.14
N HIS A 81 -4.40 8.05 -4.03
CA HIS A 81 -4.39 9.02 -5.13
C HIS A 81 -3.65 8.47 -6.35
N LEU A 82 -2.63 7.67 -6.13
CA LEU A 82 -1.86 7.04 -7.21
C LEU A 82 -2.51 5.76 -7.75
N GLY A 83 -3.63 5.34 -7.18
CA GLY A 83 -4.33 4.14 -7.61
C GLY A 83 -3.70 2.84 -7.13
N VAL A 84 -2.75 2.90 -6.19
CA VAL A 84 -2.09 1.72 -5.65
C VAL A 84 -2.91 1.06 -4.55
N VAL A 85 -3.61 1.87 -3.79
CA VAL A 85 -4.46 1.45 -2.68
C VAL A 85 -5.88 1.93 -2.94
N GLN A 86 -6.85 1.11 -2.60
CA GLN A 86 -8.26 1.50 -2.65
C GLN A 86 -8.85 1.42 -1.25
N HIS A 87 -9.83 2.27 -0.97
CA HIS A 87 -10.56 2.16 0.27
C HIS A 87 -12.04 1.94 -0.02
N VAL A 88 -12.68 1.19 0.86
CA VAL A 88 -14.09 0.84 0.75
C VAL A 88 -14.76 1.18 2.07
N HIS A 89 -15.87 1.90 1.99
CA HIS A 89 -16.71 2.20 3.13
C HIS A 89 -17.93 1.30 3.07
N LEU A 90 -18.00 0.36 3.99
CA LEU A 90 -19.11 -0.58 4.05
C LEU A 90 -19.97 -0.25 5.28
N GLY A 91 -21.15 0.31 5.03
CA GLY A 91 -22.07 0.65 6.11
C GLY A 91 -21.52 1.77 6.99
N HIS A 92 -21.65 1.58 8.31
CA HIS A 92 -21.25 2.59 9.30
C HIS A 92 -19.87 2.34 9.90
N GLY A 93 -19.17 1.32 9.44
CA GLY A 93 -17.86 0.99 9.96
C GLY A 93 -16.77 1.88 9.42
N ALA A 94 -15.56 1.70 9.94
CA ALA A 94 -14.38 2.39 9.43
C ALA A 94 -14.08 1.92 8.00
N ALA A 95 -13.46 2.80 7.21
CA ALA A 95 -13.03 2.45 5.87
C ALA A 95 -12.00 1.32 5.93
N SER A 96 -12.08 0.40 5.00
CA SER A 96 -11.10 -0.66 4.81
C SER A 96 -10.24 -0.34 3.60
N TYR A 97 -8.99 -0.72 3.66
CA TYR A 97 -8.02 -0.47 2.60
C TYR A 97 -7.50 -1.78 2.04
N HIS A 98 -7.21 -1.81 0.75
CA HIS A 98 -6.59 -2.96 0.12
C HIS A 98 -5.72 -2.51 -1.07
N LEU A 99 -4.81 -3.37 -1.48
CA LEU A 99 -3.98 -3.09 -2.65
C LEU A 99 -4.81 -3.27 -3.92
N SER A 100 -4.83 -2.24 -4.77
CA SER A 100 -5.59 -2.26 -6.02
C SER A 100 -5.07 -3.29 -7.01
N ALA A 101 -3.78 -3.57 -6.92
CA ALA A 101 -3.08 -4.41 -7.90
C ALA A 101 -3.14 -5.90 -7.58
N VAL A 102 -3.81 -6.29 -6.50
CA VAL A 102 -3.79 -7.68 -6.03
C VAL A 102 -5.18 -8.24 -5.91
#